data_24d897e8e76ae3410b60caf12df3e23a
#
_entry.id   24d897e8e76ae3410b60caf12df3e23a
#
_cell.length_a   1.000
_cell.length_b   1.000
_cell.length_c   1.000
_cell.angle_alpha   90.00
_cell.angle_beta   90.00
_cell.angle_gamma   90.00
#
_symmetry.space_group_name_H-M   'P 1'
#
loop_
_entity.id
_entity.type
_entity.pdbx_description
1 polymer ?
#
loop_
_entity_poly.entity_id
_entity_poly.type
_entity_poly.pdbx_seq_one_letter_code
_entity_poly.pdbx_strand_id
1 'polypeptide(L)'
;MPDDNKTIVRRVFTEIINRGNLGLADTLVAPGYVYHGSGGLEVRGPEGFKQVVTMYRSAFPDLNMTIDDIVEEGDKVVTRWTGRGTHKGNLAGLPPTGRTATVTGILITRLSNGKLVEDHESFDEIGMLRQLGVTTIPAPAQV
;
A
#
# COMPACT_ATOMS: atom_id res chain seq x y z
N MET A 1 -15.01 -20.98 -10.99
CA MET A 1 -14.19 -21.15 -9.77
C MET A 1 -13.85 -19.80 -9.19
N PRO A 2 -14.04 -19.60 -7.90
CA PRO A 2 -13.57 -18.36 -7.28
C PRO A 2 -12.05 -18.29 -7.33
N ASP A 3 -11.52 -17.07 -7.43
CA ASP A 3 -10.09 -16.85 -7.39
C ASP A 3 -9.54 -17.27 -6.02
N ASP A 4 -8.33 -17.79 -5.99
CA ASP A 4 -7.64 -18.03 -4.72
C ASP A 4 -7.19 -16.68 -4.10
N ASN A 5 -6.83 -16.72 -2.83
CA ASN A 5 -6.49 -15.51 -2.10
C ASN A 5 -5.28 -14.77 -2.68
N LYS A 6 -4.27 -15.49 -3.17
CA LYS A 6 -3.10 -14.87 -3.81
C LYS A 6 -3.50 -14.14 -5.10
N THR A 7 -4.36 -14.75 -5.91
CA THR A 7 -4.84 -14.12 -7.14
C THR A 7 -5.59 -12.83 -6.83
N ILE A 8 -6.42 -12.82 -5.80
CA ILE A 8 -7.14 -11.61 -5.38
C ILE A 8 -6.16 -10.51 -4.97
N VAL A 9 -5.16 -10.84 -4.15
CA VAL A 9 -4.15 -9.87 -3.72
C VAL A 9 -3.36 -9.33 -4.92
N ARG A 10 -2.98 -10.20 -5.87
CA ARG A 10 -2.29 -9.76 -7.09
C ARG A 10 -3.14 -8.79 -7.90
N ARG A 11 -4.45 -9.02 -7.99
CA ARG A 11 -5.37 -8.11 -8.69
C ARG A 11 -5.45 -6.76 -7.99
N VAL A 12 -5.45 -6.74 -6.66
CA VAL A 12 -5.42 -5.48 -5.89
C VAL A 12 -4.19 -4.66 -6.28
N PHE A 13 -3.02 -5.27 -6.33
CA PHE A 13 -1.78 -4.57 -6.71
C PHE A 13 -1.84 -4.09 -8.16
N THR A 14 -2.19 -4.98 -9.10
CA THR A 14 -2.15 -4.67 -10.53
C THR A 14 -3.22 -3.68 -10.94
N GLU A 15 -4.47 -3.92 -10.53
CA GLU A 15 -5.61 -3.17 -11.08
C GLU A 15 -6.01 -1.97 -10.22
N ILE A 16 -5.94 -2.08 -8.89
CA ILE A 16 -6.34 -0.96 -8.04
C ILE A 16 -5.16 -0.03 -7.79
N ILE A 17 -4.05 -0.56 -7.28
CA ILE A 17 -2.91 0.28 -6.88
C ILE A 17 -2.20 0.83 -8.12
N ASN A 18 -1.82 -0.04 -9.05
CA ASN A 18 -1.01 0.38 -10.21
C ASN A 18 -1.83 1.06 -11.30
N ARG A 19 -3.04 0.57 -11.59
CA ARG A 19 -3.88 1.14 -12.65
C ARG A 19 -4.89 2.16 -12.17
N GLY A 20 -5.13 2.25 -10.85
CA GLY A 20 -6.06 3.22 -10.29
C GLY A 20 -7.54 2.86 -10.48
N ASN A 21 -7.85 1.60 -10.73
CA ASN A 21 -9.24 1.15 -10.87
C ASN A 21 -9.91 1.05 -9.48
N LEU A 22 -10.27 2.19 -8.92
CA LEU A 22 -10.83 2.28 -7.57
C LEU A 22 -12.18 1.56 -7.45
N GLY A 23 -12.97 1.53 -8.52
CA GLY A 23 -14.27 0.85 -8.51
C GLY A 23 -14.19 -0.64 -8.15
N LEU A 24 -13.08 -1.28 -8.48
CA LEU A 24 -12.88 -2.70 -8.15
C LEU A 24 -12.79 -2.93 -6.63
N ALA A 25 -12.44 -1.91 -5.85
CA ALA A 25 -12.42 -2.02 -4.40
C ALA A 25 -13.80 -2.31 -3.82
N ASP A 26 -14.87 -1.85 -4.46
CA ASP A 26 -16.23 -2.16 -4.01
C ASP A 26 -16.56 -3.66 -4.10
N THR A 27 -15.87 -4.36 -4.98
CA THR A 27 -16.02 -5.82 -5.15
C THR A 27 -15.06 -6.61 -4.25
N LEU A 28 -13.81 -6.16 -4.13
CA LEU A 28 -12.76 -6.94 -3.49
C LEU A 28 -12.52 -6.60 -2.02
N VAL A 29 -13.04 -5.48 -1.52
CA VAL A 29 -12.84 -5.04 -0.13
C VAL A 29 -14.14 -5.18 0.64
N ALA A 30 -14.11 -5.88 1.76
CA ALA A 30 -15.30 -6.10 2.59
C ALA A 30 -15.76 -4.81 3.26
N PRO A 31 -17.07 -4.69 3.54
CA PRO A 31 -17.59 -3.50 4.24
C PRO A 31 -16.94 -3.25 5.60
N GLY A 32 -16.57 -4.33 6.30
CA GLY A 32 -15.91 -4.24 7.62
C GLY A 32 -14.39 -4.20 7.58
N TYR A 33 -13.80 -3.99 6.41
CA TYR A 33 -12.35 -3.95 6.22
C TYR A 33 -11.67 -2.93 7.13
N VAL A 34 -10.51 -3.30 7.68
CA VAL A 34 -9.66 -2.40 8.45
C VAL A 34 -8.22 -2.47 7.89
N TYR A 35 -7.65 -1.32 7.60
CA TYR A 35 -6.25 -1.18 7.20
C TYR A 35 -5.45 -0.59 8.35
N HIS A 36 -4.37 -1.26 8.71
CA HIS A 36 -3.40 -0.79 9.70
C HIS A 36 -2.09 -0.49 8.97
N GLY A 37 -1.81 0.78 8.77
CA GLY A 37 -0.64 1.24 8.02
C GLY A 37 0.51 1.65 8.92
N SER A 38 1.63 1.98 8.31
CA SER A 38 2.79 2.51 9.00
C SER A 38 2.44 3.84 9.67
N GLY A 39 3.11 4.13 10.80
CA GLY A 39 2.87 5.38 11.52
C GLY A 39 1.56 5.44 12.27
N GLY A 40 0.88 4.30 12.47
CA GLY A 40 -0.38 4.24 13.20
C GLY A 40 -1.62 4.62 12.39
N LEU A 41 -1.48 4.77 11.07
CA LEU A 41 -2.62 5.06 10.20
C LEU A 41 -3.61 3.89 10.25
N GLU A 42 -4.89 4.20 10.48
CA GLU A 42 -5.96 3.22 10.44
C GLU A 42 -7.13 3.78 9.63
N VAL A 43 -7.58 3.02 8.65
CA VAL A 43 -8.76 3.38 7.85
C VAL A 43 -9.69 2.17 7.72
N ARG A 44 -10.96 2.41 7.38
CA ARG A 44 -11.99 1.38 7.38
C ARG A 44 -12.80 1.37 6.09
N GLY A 45 -13.21 0.16 5.70
CA GLY A 45 -14.10 -0.08 4.59
C GLY A 45 -13.51 0.18 3.22
N PRO A 46 -14.27 -0.08 2.16
CA PRO A 46 -13.81 0.21 0.79
C PRO A 46 -13.45 1.68 0.58
N GLU A 47 -14.16 2.61 1.19
CA GLU A 47 -13.87 4.04 1.05
C GLU A 47 -12.53 4.40 1.71
N GLY A 48 -12.23 3.85 2.90
CA GLY A 48 -10.92 4.04 3.54
C GLY A 48 -9.79 3.47 2.70
N PHE A 49 -9.99 2.29 2.11
CA PHE A 49 -9.03 1.69 1.19
C PHE A 49 -8.77 2.61 -0.01
N LYS A 50 -9.83 3.13 -0.64
CA LYS A 50 -9.72 4.05 -1.77
C LYS A 50 -8.96 5.33 -1.39
N GLN A 51 -9.19 5.85 -0.18
CA GLN A 51 -8.50 7.05 0.31
C GLN A 51 -6.99 6.83 0.39
N VAL A 52 -6.54 5.68 0.90
CA VAL A 52 -5.11 5.36 0.99
C VAL A 52 -4.50 5.26 -0.41
N VAL A 53 -5.15 4.54 -1.32
CA VAL A 53 -4.68 4.39 -2.71
C VAL A 53 -4.60 5.76 -3.38
N THR A 54 -5.64 6.58 -3.23
CA THR A 54 -5.69 7.92 -3.83
C THR A 54 -4.59 8.82 -3.28
N MET A 55 -4.33 8.78 -1.99
CA MET A 55 -3.27 9.56 -1.35
C MET A 55 -1.91 9.28 -2.00
N TYR A 56 -1.56 8.01 -2.14
CA TYR A 56 -0.28 7.65 -2.73
C TYR A 56 -0.21 7.87 -4.24
N ARG A 57 -1.29 7.60 -4.97
CA ARG A 57 -1.33 7.85 -6.41
C ARG A 57 -1.33 9.33 -6.75
N SER A 58 -1.91 10.17 -5.91
CA SER A 58 -1.86 11.63 -6.11
C SER A 58 -0.47 12.17 -5.84
N ALA A 59 0.21 11.67 -4.81
CA ALA A 59 1.58 12.06 -4.49
C ALA A 59 2.58 11.53 -5.54
N PHE A 60 2.35 10.32 -6.03
CA PHE A 60 3.21 9.63 -7.02
C PHE A 60 2.36 9.17 -8.20
N PRO A 61 2.08 10.07 -9.19
CA PRO A 61 1.19 9.72 -10.31
C PRO A 61 1.68 8.54 -11.15
N ASP A 62 2.98 8.29 -11.16
CA ASP A 62 3.61 7.16 -11.85
C ASP A 62 3.85 5.95 -10.92
N LEU A 63 3.16 5.89 -9.78
CA LEU A 63 3.33 4.82 -8.80
C LEU A 63 3.22 3.45 -9.47
N ASN A 64 4.23 2.60 -9.24
CA ASN A 64 4.23 1.21 -9.65
C ASN A 64 4.71 0.33 -8.51
N MET A 65 3.87 -0.61 -8.11
CA MET A 65 4.19 -1.57 -7.05
C MET A 65 4.43 -2.94 -7.67
N THR A 66 5.56 -3.55 -7.31
CA THR A 66 5.94 -4.89 -7.77
C THR A 66 5.87 -5.85 -6.58
N ILE A 67 5.28 -7.02 -6.80
CA ILE A 67 5.28 -8.09 -5.81
C ILE A 67 6.58 -8.89 -5.97
N ASP A 68 7.41 -8.86 -4.92
CA ASP A 68 8.69 -9.58 -4.91
C ASP A 68 8.53 -11.01 -4.39
N ASP A 69 7.72 -11.19 -3.36
CA ASP A 69 7.34 -12.49 -2.82
C ASP A 69 5.87 -12.47 -2.41
N ILE A 70 5.20 -13.60 -2.54
CA ILE A 70 3.84 -13.76 -2.06
C ILE A 70 3.67 -15.17 -1.52
N VAL A 71 3.19 -15.29 -0.29
CA VAL A 71 2.94 -16.57 0.35
C VAL A 71 1.56 -16.58 0.97
N GLU A 72 0.93 -17.73 1.00
CA GLU A 72 -0.41 -17.89 1.55
C GLU A 72 -0.42 -19.01 2.57
N GLU A 73 -1.07 -18.75 3.71
CA GLU A 73 -1.35 -19.79 4.69
C GLU A 73 -2.71 -19.50 5.32
N GLY A 74 -3.64 -20.45 5.23
CA GLY A 74 -5.00 -20.27 5.73
C GLY A 74 -5.70 -19.12 5.03
N ASP A 75 -6.21 -18.17 5.82
CA ASP A 75 -6.91 -16.99 5.31
C ASP A 75 -5.99 -15.78 5.11
N LYS A 76 -4.68 -15.96 5.23
CA LYS A 76 -3.72 -14.86 5.16
C LYS A 76 -2.81 -14.99 3.96
N VAL A 77 -2.52 -13.84 3.35
CA VAL A 77 -1.53 -13.69 2.28
C VAL A 77 -0.51 -12.68 2.74
N VAL A 78 0.77 -13.06 2.68
CA VAL A 78 1.89 -12.17 2.98
C VAL A 78 2.55 -11.77 1.67
N THR A 79 2.68 -10.47 1.46
CA THR A 79 3.26 -9.90 0.23
C THR A 79 4.45 -9.03 0.61
N ARG A 80 5.62 -9.35 0.05
CA ARG A 80 6.79 -8.46 0.10
C ARG A 80 6.83 -7.70 -1.23
N TRP A 81 6.87 -6.37 -1.16
CA TRP A 81 6.71 -5.54 -2.35
C TRP A 81 7.77 -4.45 -2.44
N THR A 82 7.96 -3.95 -3.65
CA THR A 82 8.76 -2.77 -3.96
C THR A 82 7.89 -1.77 -4.71
N GLY A 83 7.83 -0.53 -4.23
CA GLY A 83 7.10 0.54 -4.88
C GLY A 83 8.07 1.62 -5.38
N ARG A 84 7.78 2.17 -6.56
CA ARG A 84 8.55 3.26 -7.15
C ARG A 84 7.61 4.35 -7.61
N GLY A 85 8.04 5.59 -7.47
CA GLY A 85 7.29 6.72 -7.98
C GLY A 85 8.08 8.02 -7.90
N THR A 86 7.63 9.01 -8.68
CA THR A 86 8.16 10.36 -8.68
C THR A 86 7.21 11.28 -7.91
N HIS A 87 7.75 12.01 -6.93
CA HIS A 87 6.96 12.85 -6.03
C HIS A 87 6.54 14.12 -6.74
N LYS A 88 5.35 14.13 -7.30
CA LYS A 88 4.78 15.24 -8.07
C LYS A 88 3.53 15.84 -7.47
N GLY A 89 3.02 15.27 -6.38
CA GLY A 89 1.86 15.78 -5.65
C GLY A 89 2.13 15.86 -4.16
N ASN A 90 1.28 16.55 -3.43
CA ASN A 90 1.41 16.67 -1.98
C ASN A 90 1.32 15.29 -1.31
N LEU A 91 2.24 14.99 -0.40
CA LEU A 91 2.23 13.78 0.41
C LEU A 91 2.10 14.17 1.88
N ALA A 92 0.90 14.04 2.43
CA ALA A 92 0.61 14.30 3.86
C ALA A 92 1.22 15.63 4.35
N GLY A 93 1.08 16.69 3.57
CA GLY A 93 1.62 18.01 3.88
C GLY A 93 3.01 18.31 3.30
N LEU A 94 3.70 17.31 2.76
CA LEU A 94 4.99 17.51 2.10
C LEU A 94 4.75 17.94 0.65
N PRO A 95 5.14 19.18 0.26
CA PRO A 95 4.99 19.63 -1.13
C PRO A 95 5.80 18.78 -2.10
N PRO A 96 5.41 18.72 -3.38
CA PRO A 96 6.14 17.91 -4.37
C PRO A 96 7.60 18.32 -4.48
N THR A 97 8.48 17.32 -4.46
CA THR A 97 9.93 17.52 -4.52
C THR A 97 10.50 17.23 -5.90
N GLY A 98 9.75 16.54 -6.77
CA GLY A 98 10.22 16.06 -8.06
C GLY A 98 11.19 14.89 -7.98
N ARG A 99 11.47 14.39 -6.78
CA ARG A 99 12.41 13.28 -6.58
C ARG A 99 11.73 11.93 -6.73
N THR A 100 12.50 10.94 -7.16
CA THR A 100 12.04 9.55 -7.26
C THR A 100 12.39 8.81 -5.98
N ALA A 101 11.45 8.02 -5.48
CA ALA A 101 11.66 7.13 -4.34
C ALA A 101 11.44 5.68 -4.74
N THR A 102 12.25 4.78 -4.19
CA THR A 102 12.07 3.33 -4.26
C THR A 102 11.93 2.83 -2.83
N VAL A 103 10.80 2.19 -2.54
CA VAL A 103 10.41 1.85 -1.17
C VAL A 103 10.04 0.37 -1.14
N THR A 104 10.44 -0.32 -0.07
CA THR A 104 10.07 -1.71 0.16
C THR A 104 9.18 -1.84 1.37
N GLY A 105 8.34 -2.86 1.38
CA GLY A 105 7.45 -3.12 2.50
C GLY A 105 6.93 -4.55 2.51
N ILE A 106 6.21 -4.84 3.59
CA ILE A 106 5.55 -6.12 3.79
C ILE A 106 4.10 -5.84 4.18
N LEU A 107 3.19 -6.55 3.52
CA LEU A 107 1.76 -6.45 3.72
C LEU A 107 1.22 -7.83 4.10
N ILE A 108 0.46 -7.90 5.19
CA ILE A 108 -0.26 -9.10 5.56
C ILE A 108 -1.74 -8.83 5.36
N THR A 109 -2.36 -9.57 4.44
CA THR A 109 -3.77 -9.44 4.09
C THR A 109 -4.53 -10.64 4.61
N ARG A 110 -5.60 -10.41 5.37
CA ARG A 110 -6.54 -11.47 5.74
C ARG A 110 -7.78 -11.34 4.85
N LEU A 111 -8.23 -12.47 4.30
CA LEU A 111 -9.37 -12.54 3.40
C LEU A 111 -10.45 -13.44 3.96
N SER A 112 -11.69 -13.15 3.60
CA SER A 112 -12.86 -13.98 3.91
C SER A 112 -13.83 -13.88 2.75
N ASN A 113 -14.29 -15.04 2.26
CA ASN A 113 -15.25 -15.12 1.17
C ASN A 113 -14.83 -14.31 -0.08
N GLY A 114 -13.54 -14.37 -0.43
CA GLY A 114 -13.01 -13.69 -1.61
C GLY A 114 -12.83 -12.18 -1.46
N LYS A 115 -12.88 -11.65 -0.24
CA LYS A 115 -12.75 -10.21 0.01
C LYS A 115 -11.69 -9.94 1.07
N LEU A 116 -11.01 -8.81 0.93
CA LEU A 116 -10.09 -8.32 1.94
C LEU A 116 -10.87 -7.88 3.17
N VAL A 117 -10.50 -8.39 4.35
CA VAL A 117 -11.14 -8.00 5.62
C VAL A 117 -10.20 -7.27 6.55
N GLU A 118 -8.89 -7.42 6.38
CA GLU A 118 -7.91 -6.73 7.21
C GLU A 118 -6.54 -6.72 6.53
N ASP A 119 -5.86 -5.60 6.62
CA ASP A 119 -4.46 -5.44 6.20
C ASP A 119 -3.63 -4.91 7.34
N HIS A 120 -2.42 -5.48 7.49
CA HIS A 120 -1.34 -4.91 8.29
C HIS A 120 -0.18 -4.63 7.38
N GLU A 121 0.27 -3.37 7.32
CA GLU A 121 1.35 -2.98 6.44
C GLU A 121 2.47 -2.29 7.21
N SER A 122 3.69 -2.68 6.91
CA SER A 122 4.90 -2.02 7.40
C SER A 122 5.81 -1.76 6.21
N PHE A 123 6.24 -0.51 6.05
CA PHE A 123 7.17 -0.15 4.98
C PHE A 123 8.19 0.88 5.48
N ASP A 124 9.26 1.05 4.72
CA ASP A 124 10.36 1.95 5.06
C ASP A 124 9.97 3.42 4.80
N GLU A 125 9.11 3.96 5.65
CA GLU A 125 8.62 5.33 5.53
C GLU A 125 9.75 6.35 5.71
N ILE A 126 10.65 6.13 6.67
CA ILE A 126 11.78 7.02 6.89
C ILE A 126 12.71 7.03 5.69
N GLY A 127 13.01 5.86 5.11
CA GLY A 127 13.81 5.76 3.89
C GLY A 127 13.17 6.49 2.72
N MET A 128 11.86 6.38 2.57
CA MET A 128 11.11 7.13 1.56
C MET A 128 11.28 8.64 1.74
N LEU A 129 11.06 9.14 2.95
CA LEU A 129 11.17 10.57 3.24
C LEU A 129 12.58 11.09 2.98
N ARG A 130 13.60 10.31 3.34
CA ARG A 130 15.00 10.67 3.06
C ARG A 130 15.27 10.78 1.56
N GLN A 131 14.76 9.85 0.77
CA GLN A 131 14.89 9.89 -0.68
C GLN A 131 14.20 11.12 -1.26
N LEU A 132 13.13 11.59 -0.64
CA LEU A 132 12.44 12.82 -1.03
C LEU A 132 13.13 14.10 -0.52
N GLY A 133 14.24 13.95 0.19
CA GLY A 133 15.03 15.10 0.65
C GLY A 133 14.62 15.66 2.00
N VAL A 134 13.80 14.94 2.77
CA VAL A 134 13.45 15.33 4.14
C VAL A 134 14.65 15.04 5.04
N THR A 135 15.20 16.08 5.69
CA THR A 135 16.45 15.97 6.44
C THR A 135 16.27 16.07 7.96
N THR A 136 15.06 16.35 8.44
CA THR A 136 14.78 16.56 9.87
C THR A 136 14.29 15.28 10.55
N ILE A 137 14.65 14.11 10.03
CA ILE A 137 14.28 12.81 10.58
C ILE A 137 15.37 12.40 11.58
N PRO A 138 15.00 11.98 12.81
CA PRO A 138 16.00 11.46 13.76
C PRO A 138 16.76 10.28 13.16
N ALA A 139 18.06 10.18 13.51
CA ALA A 139 18.85 9.03 13.10
C ALA A 139 18.28 7.75 13.73
N PRO A 140 18.37 6.59 13.03
CA PRO A 140 17.99 5.31 13.63
C PRO A 140 18.81 5.04 14.89
N ALA A 141 18.21 4.37 15.87
CA ALA A 141 18.95 3.94 17.05
C ALA A 141 20.07 2.99 16.63
N GLN A 142 21.24 3.18 17.21
CA GLN A 142 22.38 2.29 16.97
C GLN A 142 22.43 1.24 18.06
N VAL A 143 22.63 -0.01 17.64
CA VAL A 143 22.74 -1.16 18.54
C VAL A 143 24.17 -1.64 18.60
#